data_97c2c0a915ae220d543046fbf1b8f97d
#
_entry.id   97c2c0a915ae220d543046fbf1b8f97d
#
_cell.length_a   1.000
_cell.length_b   1.000
_cell.length_c   1.000
_cell.angle_alpha   90.00
_cell.angle_beta   90.00
_cell.angle_gamma   90.00
#
_symmetry.space_group_name_H-M   'P 1'
#
loop_
_entity.id
_entity.type
_entity.pdbx_description
1 polymer ?
#
loop_
_entity_poly.entity_id
_entity_poly.type
_entity_poly.pdbx_seq_one_letter_code
_entity_poly.pdbx_strand_id
1 'polypeptide(L)'
;MQGIKKSSDFKEIYRKRDLRADPFLVMYKMKNHLEESRIGISVSKRVGNSVVRHRLKRRVREIARLNGEKIKPGFDLIVVLRPFSGKKVVSYWDLEGSFLRLIKRHKLMVD
;
A
#
# COMPACT_ATOMS: atom_id res chain seq x y z
N MET A 1 11.29 5.27 -0.97
CA MET A 1 10.09 5.71 -0.23
C MET A 1 10.22 5.29 1.22
N GLN A 2 10.10 6.23 2.13
CA GLN A 2 10.22 5.95 3.56
C GLN A 2 8.98 5.24 4.10
N GLY A 3 9.16 4.47 5.17
CA GLY A 3 8.06 3.80 5.85
C GLY A 3 7.39 4.69 6.88
N ILE A 4 6.08 4.55 7.03
CA ILE A 4 5.31 5.16 8.11
C ILE A 4 5.41 4.23 9.31
N LYS A 5 5.83 4.74 10.47
CA LYS A 5 6.09 3.93 11.67
C LYS A 5 5.14 4.22 12.83
N LYS A 6 4.59 5.44 12.91
CA LYS A 6 3.78 5.85 14.06
C LYS A 6 2.34 5.41 13.90
N SER A 7 1.76 4.79 14.93
CA SER A 7 0.35 4.41 14.91
C SER A 7 -0.57 5.62 14.80
N SER A 8 -0.16 6.77 15.33
CA SER A 8 -0.94 8.01 15.18
C SER A 8 -1.06 8.46 13.72
N ASP A 9 -0.01 8.26 12.92
CA ASP A 9 -0.05 8.57 11.50
C ASP A 9 -1.04 7.64 10.77
N PHE A 10 -1.02 6.34 11.09
CA PHE A 10 -1.98 5.39 10.52
C PHE A 10 -3.42 5.80 10.84
N LYS A 11 -3.70 6.13 12.10
CA LYS A 11 -5.04 6.55 12.53
C LYS A 11 -5.52 7.77 11.76
N GLU A 12 -4.67 8.75 11.59
CA GLU A 12 -5.01 9.98 10.87
C GLU A 12 -5.34 9.70 9.41
N ILE A 13 -4.55 8.87 8.75
CA ILE A 13 -4.76 8.52 7.35
C ILE A 13 -6.07 7.73 7.19
N TYR A 14 -6.32 6.76 8.07
CA TYR A 14 -7.59 6.01 8.04
C TYR A 14 -8.79 6.93 8.25
N ARG A 15 -8.67 7.89 9.15
CA ARG A 15 -9.74 8.83 9.47
C ARG A 15 -10.14 9.70 8.27
N LYS A 16 -9.20 10.05 7.42
CA LYS A 16 -9.48 10.85 6.21
C LYS A 16 -10.33 10.11 5.18
N ARG A 17 -10.30 8.80 5.19
CA ARG A 17 -11.13 7.95 4.33
C ARG A 17 -10.99 8.21 2.83
N ASP A 18 -9.84 8.65 2.39
CA ASP A 18 -9.55 8.79 0.97
C ASP A 18 -8.88 7.52 0.48
N LEU A 19 -9.68 6.60 -0.03
CA LEU A 19 -9.22 5.26 -0.39
C LEU A 19 -9.73 4.82 -1.75
N ARG A 20 -8.95 3.93 -2.35
CA ARG A 20 -9.33 3.19 -3.55
C ARG A 20 -9.01 1.72 -3.31
N ALA A 21 -9.74 0.83 -3.95
CA ALA A 21 -9.59 -0.59 -3.71
C ALA A 21 -9.73 -1.39 -4.99
N ASP A 22 -9.12 -2.57 -5.00
CA ASP A 22 -9.36 -3.62 -5.97
C ASP A 22 -9.44 -4.95 -5.21
N PRO A 23 -9.54 -6.12 -5.89
CA PRO A 23 -9.66 -7.38 -5.17
C PRO A 23 -8.48 -7.72 -4.26
N PHE A 24 -7.30 -7.18 -4.50
CA PHE A 24 -6.08 -7.52 -3.76
C PHE A 24 -5.75 -6.55 -2.64
N LEU A 25 -5.90 -5.25 -2.88
CA LEU A 25 -5.42 -4.20 -2.00
C LEU A 25 -6.47 -3.12 -1.78
N VAL A 26 -6.35 -2.46 -0.62
CA VAL A 26 -6.98 -1.16 -0.39
C VAL A 26 -5.83 -0.18 -0.18
N MET A 27 -5.90 0.97 -0.85
CA MET A 27 -4.88 2.01 -0.72
C MET A 27 -5.51 3.31 -0.24
N TYR A 28 -5.06 3.78 0.93
CA TYR A 28 -5.41 5.08 1.49
C TYR A 28 -4.34 6.09 1.11
N LYS A 29 -4.74 7.34 0.90
CA LYS A 29 -3.78 8.43 0.71
C LYS A 29 -4.13 9.63 1.58
N MET A 30 -3.11 10.41 1.92
CA MET A 30 -3.25 11.69 2.60
C MET A 30 -2.04 12.55 2.25
N LYS A 31 -2.27 13.85 1.98
CA LYS A 31 -1.14 14.78 1.82
C LYS A 31 -0.35 14.86 3.12
N ASN A 32 0.97 14.82 3.01
CA ASN A 32 1.82 14.83 4.21
C ASN A 32 2.62 16.13 4.37
N HIS A 33 2.60 17.01 3.38
CA HIS A 33 3.36 18.28 3.40
C HIS A 33 4.87 18.09 3.52
N LEU A 34 5.37 16.92 3.13
CA LEU A 34 6.79 16.60 3.08
C LEU A 34 7.27 16.61 1.63
N GLU A 35 8.58 16.58 1.45
CA GLU A 35 9.17 16.51 0.10
C GLU A 35 9.06 15.12 -0.51
N GLU A 36 8.86 14.09 0.31
CA GLU A 36 8.78 12.70 -0.12
C GLU A 36 7.46 12.08 0.27
N SER A 37 7.04 11.09 -0.49
CA SER A 37 5.94 10.22 -0.11
C SER A 37 6.44 9.13 0.82
N ARG A 38 5.54 8.68 1.71
CA ARG A 38 5.84 7.60 2.66
C ARG A 38 4.80 6.50 2.50
N ILE A 39 5.16 5.29 2.89
CA ILE A 39 4.28 4.13 2.79
C ILE A 39 4.18 3.38 4.11
N GLY A 40 2.96 3.01 4.47
CA GLY A 40 2.67 2.06 5.52
C GLY A 40 1.98 0.85 4.93
N ILE A 41 2.21 -0.32 5.51
CA ILE A 41 1.63 -1.56 5.01
C ILE A 41 0.95 -2.27 6.17
N SER A 42 -0.31 -2.65 5.96
CA SER A 42 -1.11 -3.35 6.97
C SER A 42 -1.56 -4.70 6.43
N VAL A 43 -1.29 -5.75 7.20
CA VAL A 43 -1.70 -7.11 6.86
C VAL A 43 -2.33 -7.74 8.10
N SER A 44 -3.61 -8.05 8.04
CA SER A 44 -4.31 -8.66 9.17
C SER A 44 -4.02 -10.16 9.25
N LYS A 45 -4.32 -10.74 10.43
CA LYS A 45 -4.18 -12.20 10.65
C LYS A 45 -5.08 -13.01 9.71
N ARG A 46 -6.13 -12.40 9.17
CA ARG A 46 -7.04 -13.06 8.24
C ARG A 46 -6.39 -13.40 6.89
N VAL A 47 -5.30 -12.72 6.55
CA VAL A 47 -4.56 -12.97 5.30
C VAL A 47 -3.75 -14.25 5.37
N GLY A 48 -3.24 -14.60 6.55
CA GLY A 48 -2.42 -15.79 6.73
C GLY A 48 -1.62 -15.73 8.04
N ASN A 49 -0.78 -16.73 8.23
CA ASN A 49 0.10 -16.80 9.40
C ASN A 49 1.23 -15.73 9.30
N SER A 50 2.06 -15.64 10.35
CA SER A 50 3.09 -14.62 10.42
C SER A 50 4.11 -14.71 9.27
N VAL A 51 4.44 -15.90 8.82
CA VAL A 51 5.38 -16.11 7.71
C VAL A 51 4.80 -15.53 6.42
N VAL A 52 3.54 -15.85 6.13
CA VAL A 52 2.83 -15.35 4.94
C VAL A 52 2.70 -13.83 4.99
N ARG A 53 2.26 -13.30 6.13
CA ARG A 53 2.10 -11.84 6.29
C ARG A 53 3.42 -11.10 6.10
N HIS A 54 4.49 -11.61 6.66
CA HIS A 54 5.81 -10.99 6.54
C HIS A 54 6.30 -10.99 5.09
N ARG A 55 6.11 -12.11 4.39
CA ARG A 55 6.46 -12.22 2.97
C ARG A 55 5.70 -11.21 2.12
N LEU A 56 4.41 -11.07 2.35
CA LEU A 56 3.58 -10.11 1.60
C LEU A 56 3.99 -8.67 1.87
N LYS A 57 4.28 -8.32 3.11
CA LYS A 57 4.80 -6.98 3.44
C LYS A 57 6.09 -6.68 2.69
N ARG A 58 7.00 -7.64 2.64
CA ARG A 58 8.28 -7.47 1.94
C ARG A 58 8.06 -7.24 0.46
N ARG A 59 7.14 -7.98 -0.15
CA ARG A 59 6.81 -7.81 -1.56
C ARG A 59 6.25 -6.42 -1.86
N VAL A 60 5.32 -5.94 -1.04
CA VAL A 60 4.74 -4.60 -1.23
C VAL A 60 5.80 -3.51 -1.05
N ARG A 61 6.67 -3.65 -0.06
CA ARG A 61 7.79 -2.71 0.12
C ARG A 61 8.70 -2.68 -1.10
N GLU A 62 9.01 -3.83 -1.66
CA GLU A 62 9.84 -3.93 -2.86
C GLU A 62 9.16 -3.29 -4.07
N ILE A 63 7.87 -3.52 -4.24
CA ILE A 63 7.08 -2.89 -5.29
C ILE A 63 7.10 -1.37 -5.16
N ALA A 64 6.91 -0.86 -3.95
CA ALA A 64 6.95 0.58 -3.69
C ALA A 64 8.34 1.16 -3.97
N ARG A 65 9.39 0.45 -3.56
CA ARG A 65 10.77 0.89 -3.79
C ARG A 65 11.07 0.98 -5.30
N LEU A 66 10.71 -0.05 -6.04
CA LEU A 66 11.00 -0.12 -7.48
C LEU A 66 10.18 0.87 -8.30
N ASN A 67 9.03 1.28 -7.82
CA ASN A 67 8.13 2.16 -8.52
C ASN A 67 8.05 3.57 -7.91
N GLY A 68 8.92 3.87 -6.94
CA GLY A 68 8.87 5.15 -6.21
C GLY A 68 8.94 6.39 -7.09
N GLU A 69 9.76 6.34 -8.14
CA GLU A 69 9.91 7.47 -9.06
C GLU A 69 8.66 7.74 -9.90
N LYS A 70 7.78 6.76 -10.02
CA LYS A 70 6.53 6.89 -10.76
C LYS A 70 5.43 7.53 -9.91
N ILE A 71 5.65 7.73 -8.62
CA ILE A 71 4.65 8.19 -7.67
C ILE A 71 4.91 9.64 -7.30
N LYS A 72 3.88 10.48 -7.34
CA LYS A 72 3.99 11.88 -6.94
C LYS A 72 4.45 11.99 -5.50
N PRO A 73 5.39 12.89 -5.18
CA PRO A 73 5.84 13.09 -3.81
C PRO A 73 4.80 13.83 -2.97
N GLY A 74 4.99 13.81 -1.66
CA GLY A 74 4.18 14.59 -0.73
C GLY A 74 2.92 13.90 -0.24
N PHE A 75 2.84 12.58 -0.34
CA PHE A 75 1.68 11.81 0.12
C PHE A 75 2.09 10.69 1.07
N ASP A 76 1.25 10.46 2.06
CA ASP A 76 1.30 9.24 2.86
C ASP A 76 0.33 8.23 2.26
N LEU A 77 0.82 7.03 2.04
CA LEU A 77 0.03 5.93 1.50
C LEU A 77 -0.02 4.80 2.52
N ILE A 78 -1.22 4.24 2.73
CA ILE A 78 -1.34 2.97 3.47
C ILE A 78 -1.88 1.94 2.51
N VAL A 79 -1.15 0.85 2.36
CA VAL A 79 -1.55 -0.31 1.58
C VAL A 79 -2.03 -1.38 2.54
N VAL A 80 -3.30 -1.74 2.43
CA VAL A 80 -3.92 -2.80 3.23
C VAL A 80 -4.11 -4.01 2.32
N LEU A 81 -3.51 -5.14 2.70
CA LEU A 81 -3.71 -6.38 1.96
C LEU A 81 -5.05 -6.98 2.35
N ARG A 82 -5.85 -7.29 1.34
CA ARG A 82 -7.17 -7.89 1.57
C ARG A 82 -7.04 -9.40 1.74
N PRO A 83 -7.87 -10.00 2.61
CA PRO A 83 -7.93 -11.45 2.71
C PRO A 83 -8.32 -12.06 1.38
N PHE A 84 -7.62 -13.07 0.96
CA PHE A 84 -7.99 -13.84 -0.22
C PHE A 84 -9.05 -14.86 0.15
N SER A 85 -10.21 -14.77 -0.48
CA SER A 85 -11.24 -15.79 -0.35
C SER A 85 -10.89 -16.94 -1.28
N GLY A 86 -9.96 -17.75 -0.89
CA GLY A 86 -9.57 -18.87 -1.71
C GLY A 86 -8.11 -19.21 -1.54
N LYS A 87 -7.76 -20.37 -2.03
CA LYS A 87 -6.45 -20.98 -1.84
C LYS A 87 -5.39 -20.45 -2.81
N LYS A 88 -5.61 -19.25 -3.41
CA LYS A 88 -4.66 -18.67 -4.35
C LYS A 88 -3.55 -17.93 -3.63
N VAL A 89 -2.33 -18.33 -3.93
CA VAL A 89 -1.15 -17.54 -3.54
C VAL A 89 -1.09 -16.35 -4.48
N VAL A 90 -1.12 -15.14 -3.91
CA VAL A 90 -1.01 -13.90 -4.68
C VAL A 90 0.42 -13.79 -5.19
N SER A 91 0.59 -13.70 -6.49
CA SER A 91 1.92 -13.53 -7.07
C SER A 91 2.42 -12.09 -6.88
N TYR A 92 3.74 -11.92 -6.99
CA TYR A 92 4.34 -10.59 -7.01
C TYR A 92 3.72 -9.72 -8.11
N TRP A 93 3.48 -10.30 -9.29
CA TRP A 93 2.94 -9.56 -10.44
C TRP A 93 1.49 -9.11 -10.20
N ASP A 94 0.70 -9.93 -9.52
CA ASP A 94 -0.67 -9.55 -9.13
C ASP A 94 -0.64 -8.35 -8.19
N LEU A 95 0.26 -8.36 -7.20
CA LEU A 95 0.40 -7.26 -6.25
C LEU A 95 0.92 -5.99 -6.93
N GLU A 96 1.91 -6.10 -7.81
CA GLU A 96 2.44 -4.95 -8.52
C GLU A 96 1.38 -4.33 -9.42
N GLY A 97 0.65 -5.13 -10.18
CA GLY A 97 -0.43 -4.65 -11.03
C GLY A 97 -1.51 -3.93 -10.24
N SER A 98 -1.89 -4.50 -9.10
CA SER A 98 -2.85 -3.90 -8.18
C SER A 98 -2.34 -2.56 -7.63
N PHE A 99 -1.11 -2.53 -7.14
CA PHE A 99 -0.48 -1.34 -6.59
C PHE A 99 -0.48 -0.20 -7.61
N LEU A 100 0.00 -0.44 -8.82
CA LEU A 100 0.07 0.58 -9.86
C LEU A 100 -1.31 1.04 -10.30
N ARG A 101 -2.28 0.14 -10.36
CA ARG A 101 -3.66 0.47 -10.69
C ARG A 101 -4.25 1.45 -9.66
N LEU A 102 -4.00 1.21 -8.37
CA LEU A 102 -4.50 2.07 -7.31
C LEU A 102 -3.77 3.41 -7.26
N ILE A 103 -2.48 3.44 -7.57
CA ILE A 103 -1.74 4.69 -7.73
C ILE A 103 -2.38 5.55 -8.83
N LYS A 104 -2.75 4.94 -9.96
CA LYS A 104 -3.44 5.65 -11.05
C LYS A 104 -4.82 6.14 -10.62
N ARG A 105 -5.59 5.30 -9.93
CA ARG A 105 -6.92 5.68 -9.44
C ARG A 105 -6.88 6.83 -8.45
N HIS A 106 -5.82 6.93 -7.68
CA HIS A 106 -5.58 8.04 -6.77
C HIS A 106 -5.01 9.28 -7.47
N LYS A 107 -4.75 9.22 -8.78
CA LYS A 107 -4.13 10.29 -9.58
C LYS A 107 -2.75 10.67 -9.06
N LEU A 108 -2.00 9.68 -8.60
CA LEU A 108 -0.66 9.87 -8.04
C LEU A 108 0.48 9.44 -8.99
N MET A 109 0.15 8.99 -10.19
CA MET A 109 1.17 8.63 -11.16
C MET A 109 1.78 9.90 -11.75
N VAL A 110 3.13 10.00 -11.72
CA VAL A 110 3.82 11.10 -12.40
C VAL A 110 3.75 10.88 -13.91
N ASP A 111 3.69 11.98 -14.62
CA ASP A 111 3.63 11.97 -16.09
C ASP A 111 4.99 11.67 -16.73
#